data_af526166df1a8a9a6ee6a79d9bfe3713
#
_entry.id   af526166df1a8a9a6ee6a79d9bfe3713
#
_cell.length_a   1.000
_cell.length_b   1.000
_cell.length_c   1.000
_cell.angle_alpha   90.00
_cell.angle_beta   90.00
_cell.angle_gamma   90.00
#
_symmetry.space_group_name_H-M   'P 1'
#
loop_
_entity.id
_entity.type
_entity.pdbx_description
1 polymer ?
#
loop_
_entity_poly.entity_id
_entity_poly.type
_entity_poly.pdbx_seq_one_letter_code
_entity_poly.pdbx_strand_id
1 'polypeptide(L)'
;MLKDVDVLVYDIQDNGCRSFTYISTMGLAMEAAAENGKELVVLDRPNPLGGLKIEGNLAEDDCISFVSQFKIPYIYGLTCGELAILLNEEKMLTDGKQCKLHVVKMKGWKRKMDYVQTGLQWIPSSPHVPHTHSSFFYPVSGILGELGYMSIGVGYTIPFQMFAAPWVEAEKLAKNLNALNVPGIVFRPMYLKPFYSVGKGELLQGVQVHIMDVQKAPLSDIQFLVMQEIAVLYPDRAVFDHADQKRFRMFDLVCGTKFVREQFTKTNRWEDIRNYWYKDVEDFRKLSKKYYLYK
;
A
#
# COMPACT_ATOMS: atom_id res chain seq x y z
N MET A 1 -23.17 21.31 -0.12
CA MET A 1 -21.97 21.65 -0.92
C MET A 1 -22.19 21.47 -2.42
N LEU A 2 -22.91 20.41 -2.89
CA LEU A 2 -23.04 20.13 -4.33
C LEU A 2 -24.25 20.81 -5.03
N LYS A 3 -24.98 21.71 -4.37
CA LYS A 3 -26.22 22.32 -4.92
C LYS A 3 -25.96 23.09 -6.22
N ASP A 4 -24.85 23.81 -6.27
CA ASP A 4 -24.51 24.70 -7.41
C ASP A 4 -23.38 24.11 -8.28
N VAL A 5 -23.22 22.78 -8.25
CA VAL A 5 -22.22 22.02 -9.02
C VAL A 5 -22.94 21.05 -9.94
N ASP A 6 -22.60 21.03 -11.21
CA ASP A 6 -23.16 20.09 -12.20
C ASP A 6 -22.31 18.82 -12.32
N VAL A 7 -20.99 18.97 -12.23
CA VAL A 7 -20.00 17.90 -12.44
C VAL A 7 -18.93 17.98 -11.36
N LEU A 8 -18.62 16.82 -10.77
CA LEU A 8 -17.42 16.67 -9.93
C LEU A 8 -16.25 16.15 -10.79
N VAL A 9 -15.06 16.70 -10.58
CA VAL A 9 -13.86 16.25 -11.27
C VAL A 9 -12.87 15.68 -10.27
N TYR A 10 -12.45 14.43 -10.46
CA TYR A 10 -11.39 13.79 -9.70
C TYR A 10 -10.09 13.80 -10.51
N ASP A 11 -9.08 14.56 -10.05
CA ASP A 11 -7.78 14.71 -10.68
C ASP A 11 -6.67 14.57 -9.62
N ILE A 12 -6.58 13.40 -8.98
CA ILE A 12 -5.64 13.16 -7.90
C ILE A 12 -4.73 11.98 -8.26
N GLN A 13 -3.40 12.14 -8.05
CA GLN A 13 -2.43 11.07 -8.23
C GLN A 13 -2.47 10.09 -7.06
N ASP A 14 -2.99 8.89 -7.29
CA ASP A 14 -2.96 7.79 -6.33
C ASP A 14 -1.59 7.10 -6.30
N ASN A 15 -1.40 6.23 -5.31
CA ASN A 15 -0.14 5.51 -5.05
C ASN A 15 -0.19 4.01 -5.42
N GLY A 16 -1.33 3.49 -5.84
CA GLY A 16 -1.51 2.10 -6.25
C GLY A 16 -1.71 1.10 -5.11
N CYS A 17 -1.90 1.59 -3.87
CA CYS A 17 -2.13 0.76 -2.68
C CYS A 17 -3.47 1.07 -2.03
N ARG A 18 -4.21 0.03 -1.60
CA ARG A 18 -5.54 0.17 -0.98
C ARG A 18 -5.58 1.14 0.19
N SER A 19 -4.57 1.11 1.06
CA SER A 19 -4.51 1.96 2.25
C SER A 19 -4.08 3.41 1.99
N PHE A 20 -3.70 3.75 0.75
CA PHE A 20 -3.48 5.14 0.36
C PHE A 20 -4.84 5.76 -0.01
N THR A 21 -5.40 6.55 0.90
CA THR A 21 -6.83 6.87 1.00
C THR A 21 -7.42 7.74 -0.12
N TYR A 22 -6.66 8.10 -1.14
CA TYR A 22 -7.17 8.89 -2.26
C TYR A 22 -8.24 8.15 -3.07
N ILE A 23 -8.11 6.83 -3.22
CA ILE A 23 -9.16 6.01 -3.83
C ILE A 23 -10.43 5.98 -2.96
N SER A 24 -10.29 6.05 -1.64
CA SER A 24 -11.44 6.16 -0.72
C SER A 24 -12.14 7.51 -0.88
N THR A 25 -11.36 8.60 -1.05
CA THR A 25 -11.91 9.92 -1.39
C THR A 25 -12.65 9.88 -2.74
N MET A 26 -12.11 9.15 -3.74
CA MET A 26 -12.80 8.95 -5.02
C MET A 26 -14.14 8.23 -4.82
N GLY A 27 -14.18 7.16 -4.03
CA GLY A 27 -15.41 6.44 -3.73
C GLY A 27 -16.45 7.31 -3.06
N LEU A 28 -16.06 8.09 -2.05
CA LEU A 28 -16.98 9.06 -1.41
C LEU A 28 -17.50 10.12 -2.40
N ALA A 29 -16.65 10.57 -3.34
CA ALA A 29 -17.07 11.49 -4.38
C ALA A 29 -18.06 10.83 -5.36
N MET A 30 -17.87 9.54 -5.68
CA MET A 30 -18.81 8.74 -6.49
C MET A 30 -20.16 8.61 -5.78
N GLU A 31 -20.16 8.27 -4.49
CA GLU A 31 -21.36 8.15 -3.67
C GLU A 31 -22.12 9.48 -3.59
N ALA A 32 -21.40 10.57 -3.31
CA ALA A 32 -21.97 11.92 -3.26
C ALA A 32 -22.56 12.35 -4.63
N ALA A 33 -21.90 12.00 -5.74
CA ALA A 33 -22.42 12.25 -7.08
C ALA A 33 -23.73 11.48 -7.32
N ALA A 34 -23.76 10.18 -6.97
CA ALA A 34 -24.95 9.34 -7.08
C ALA A 34 -26.14 9.91 -6.28
N GLU A 35 -25.90 10.26 -5.01
CA GLU A 35 -26.92 10.78 -4.09
C GLU A 35 -27.51 12.13 -4.53
N ASN A 36 -26.74 12.94 -5.21
CA ASN A 36 -27.14 14.27 -5.65
C ASN A 36 -27.47 14.36 -7.15
N GLY A 37 -27.52 13.22 -7.86
CA GLY A 37 -27.81 13.17 -9.28
C GLY A 37 -26.77 13.92 -10.16
N LYS A 38 -25.52 13.97 -9.69
CA LYS A 38 -24.42 14.64 -10.38
C LYS A 38 -23.57 13.65 -11.16
N GLU A 39 -22.77 14.18 -12.10
CA GLU A 39 -21.79 13.41 -12.85
C GLU A 39 -20.42 13.48 -12.15
N LEU A 40 -19.70 12.35 -12.12
CA LEU A 40 -18.28 12.32 -11.76
C LEU A 40 -17.42 12.09 -13.00
N VAL A 41 -16.45 12.95 -13.21
CA VAL A 41 -15.42 12.82 -14.24
C VAL A 41 -14.10 12.48 -13.57
N VAL A 42 -13.50 11.34 -13.92
CA VAL A 42 -12.17 10.96 -13.50
C VAL A 42 -11.17 11.28 -14.60
N LEU A 43 -10.25 12.21 -14.34
CA LEU A 43 -9.08 12.44 -15.19
C LEU A 43 -8.04 11.39 -14.84
N ASP A 44 -7.94 10.33 -15.65
CA ASP A 44 -7.15 9.17 -15.28
C ASP A 44 -5.65 9.46 -15.27
N ARG A 45 -4.93 8.85 -14.32
CA ARG A 45 -3.50 9.02 -14.10
C ARG A 45 -2.78 7.67 -14.03
N PRO A 46 -1.46 7.61 -14.37
CA PRO A 46 -0.69 6.38 -14.27
C PRO A 46 -0.73 5.81 -12.85
N ASN A 47 -0.94 4.49 -12.74
CA ASN A 47 -0.62 3.82 -11.49
C ASN A 47 0.91 3.79 -11.33
N PRO A 48 1.48 4.34 -10.26
CA PRO A 48 2.93 4.41 -10.10
C PRO A 48 3.62 3.04 -10.07
N LEU A 49 2.92 2.02 -9.58
CA LEU A 49 3.41 0.64 -9.51
C LEU A 49 3.24 -0.13 -10.84
N GLY A 50 2.67 0.52 -11.85
CA GLY A 50 2.22 -0.14 -13.07
C GLY A 50 0.89 -0.87 -12.90
N GLY A 51 0.43 -1.54 -13.96
CA GLY A 51 -0.88 -2.20 -14.00
C GLY A 51 -0.81 -3.73 -13.91
N LEU A 52 0.34 -4.33 -13.63
CA LEU A 52 0.52 -5.79 -13.64
C LEU A 52 0.62 -6.40 -12.24
N LYS A 53 1.09 -5.61 -11.26
CA LYS A 53 1.33 -6.07 -9.89
C LYS A 53 0.03 -6.07 -9.10
N ILE A 54 -0.31 -7.23 -8.56
CA ILE A 54 -1.46 -7.44 -7.66
C ILE A 54 -0.95 -8.28 -6.49
N GLU A 55 -1.07 -7.74 -5.25
CA GLU A 55 -0.60 -8.39 -4.03
C GLU A 55 -1.57 -8.13 -2.88
N GLY A 56 -1.71 -9.10 -1.98
CA GLY A 56 -2.54 -9.00 -0.79
C GLY A 56 -3.96 -9.51 -0.96
N ASN A 57 -4.61 -9.81 0.17
CA ASN A 57 -5.99 -10.25 0.23
C ASN A 57 -6.98 -9.11 -0.05
N LEU A 58 -8.22 -9.45 -0.37
CA LEU A 58 -9.35 -8.52 -0.35
C LEU A 58 -9.62 -8.07 1.09
N ALA A 59 -10.13 -6.84 1.25
CA ALA A 59 -10.58 -6.38 2.56
C ALA A 59 -11.82 -7.17 3.00
N GLU A 60 -11.82 -7.66 4.24
CA GLU A 60 -12.92 -8.37 4.86
C GLU A 60 -13.93 -7.38 5.45
N ASP A 61 -15.20 -7.81 5.61
CA ASP A 61 -16.32 -6.94 6.01
C ASP A 61 -16.06 -6.19 7.32
N ASP A 62 -15.46 -6.83 8.30
CA ASP A 62 -15.14 -6.22 9.59
C ASP A 62 -13.91 -5.29 9.55
N CYS A 63 -13.19 -5.26 8.43
CA CYS A 63 -12.06 -4.36 8.17
C CYS A 63 -12.38 -3.24 7.16
N ILE A 64 -13.59 -3.19 6.62
CA ILE A 64 -14.00 -2.08 5.77
C ILE A 64 -13.94 -0.77 6.57
N SER A 65 -13.23 0.21 6.02
CA SER A 65 -12.93 1.49 6.66
C SER A 65 -12.39 2.48 5.64
N PHE A 66 -12.15 3.73 6.04
CA PHE A 66 -11.56 4.72 5.13
C PHE A 66 -10.17 4.32 4.60
N VAL A 67 -9.39 3.52 5.35
CA VAL A 67 -8.08 3.00 4.89
C VAL A 67 -8.18 1.67 4.11
N SER A 68 -9.36 1.07 4.04
CA SER A 68 -9.67 -0.14 3.27
C SER A 68 -11.14 -0.15 2.89
N GLN A 69 -11.57 0.84 2.09
CA GLN A 69 -12.99 1.05 1.80
C GLN A 69 -13.58 -0.02 0.88
N PHE A 70 -12.76 -0.63 0.03
CA PHE A 70 -13.24 -1.54 -1.00
C PHE A 70 -12.62 -2.94 -0.86
N LYS A 71 -13.38 -3.97 -1.27
CA LYS A 71 -12.92 -5.35 -1.35
C LYS A 71 -12.00 -5.55 -2.56
N ILE A 72 -10.81 -4.95 -2.49
CA ILE A 72 -9.74 -5.05 -3.48
C ILE A 72 -8.43 -5.48 -2.81
N PRO A 73 -7.45 -6.06 -3.53
CA PRO A 73 -6.15 -6.41 -2.98
C PRO A 73 -5.38 -5.22 -2.43
N TYR A 74 -4.38 -5.46 -1.61
CA TYR A 74 -3.54 -4.40 -1.03
C TYR A 74 -2.82 -3.59 -2.12
N ILE A 75 -2.21 -4.25 -3.12
CA ILE A 75 -1.78 -3.66 -4.39
C ILE A 75 -2.75 -4.17 -5.45
N TYR A 76 -3.48 -3.29 -6.09
CA TYR A 76 -4.63 -3.67 -6.92
C TYR A 76 -4.40 -3.60 -8.45
N GLY A 77 -3.29 -3.00 -8.92
CA GLY A 77 -2.87 -3.02 -10.33
C GLY A 77 -3.82 -2.34 -11.33
N LEU A 78 -4.64 -1.39 -10.89
CA LEU A 78 -5.53 -0.59 -11.74
C LEU A 78 -5.14 0.89 -11.66
N THR A 79 -5.47 1.66 -12.71
CA THR A 79 -5.51 3.13 -12.60
C THR A 79 -6.75 3.58 -11.83
N CYS A 80 -6.79 4.85 -11.40
CA CYS A 80 -7.98 5.39 -10.74
C CYS A 80 -9.23 5.29 -11.63
N GLY A 81 -9.08 5.55 -12.93
CA GLY A 81 -10.18 5.43 -13.88
C GLY A 81 -10.68 4.00 -14.04
N GLU A 82 -9.78 3.03 -14.17
CA GLU A 82 -10.14 1.61 -14.21
C GLU A 82 -10.79 1.15 -12.91
N LEU A 83 -10.27 1.58 -11.76
CA LEU A 83 -10.85 1.28 -10.45
C LEU A 83 -12.24 1.90 -10.30
N ALA A 84 -12.43 3.16 -10.68
CA ALA A 84 -13.73 3.81 -10.63
C ALA A 84 -14.80 3.05 -11.43
N ILE A 85 -14.44 2.57 -12.65
CA ILE A 85 -15.35 1.77 -13.48
C ILE A 85 -15.68 0.45 -12.76
N LEU A 86 -14.66 -0.27 -12.25
CA LEU A 86 -14.86 -1.51 -11.51
C LEU A 86 -15.79 -1.30 -10.30
N LEU A 87 -15.54 -0.28 -9.47
CA LEU A 87 -16.36 0.00 -8.28
C LEU A 87 -17.82 0.31 -8.66
N ASN A 88 -18.02 1.04 -9.74
CA ASN A 88 -19.34 1.40 -10.23
C ASN A 88 -20.11 0.21 -10.81
N GLU A 89 -19.47 -0.57 -11.71
CA GLU A 89 -20.11 -1.68 -12.41
C GLU A 89 -20.35 -2.90 -11.49
N GLU A 90 -19.42 -3.19 -10.59
CA GLU A 90 -19.55 -4.28 -9.61
C GLU A 90 -20.35 -3.84 -8.35
N LYS A 91 -20.90 -2.61 -8.35
CA LYS A 91 -21.74 -2.05 -7.27
C LYS A 91 -21.06 -2.12 -5.90
N MET A 92 -19.76 -1.77 -5.86
CA MET A 92 -18.94 -1.82 -4.65
C MET A 92 -19.06 -0.57 -3.77
N LEU A 93 -19.83 0.44 -4.19
CA LEU A 93 -20.15 1.61 -3.37
C LEU A 93 -21.20 1.25 -2.32
N THR A 94 -21.31 2.06 -1.27
CA THR A 94 -22.29 1.86 -0.19
C THR A 94 -23.70 1.67 -0.75
N ASP A 95 -24.40 0.65 -0.25
CA ASP A 95 -25.74 0.23 -0.68
C ASP A 95 -25.84 -0.13 -2.19
N GLY A 96 -24.70 -0.47 -2.81
CA GLY A 96 -24.66 -0.80 -4.24
C GLY A 96 -24.97 0.37 -5.17
N LYS A 97 -24.76 1.61 -4.71
CA LYS A 97 -24.97 2.82 -5.50
C LYS A 97 -24.11 2.81 -6.76
N GLN A 98 -24.62 3.46 -7.79
CA GLN A 98 -23.90 3.72 -9.04
C GLN A 98 -24.07 5.19 -9.40
N CYS A 99 -22.99 5.85 -9.80
CA CYS A 99 -23.01 7.23 -10.25
C CYS A 99 -22.92 7.32 -11.78
N LYS A 100 -23.31 8.45 -12.35
CA LYS A 100 -23.01 8.80 -13.74
C LYS A 100 -21.51 9.09 -13.82
N LEU A 101 -20.74 8.12 -14.34
CA LEU A 101 -19.27 8.16 -14.37
C LEU A 101 -18.76 8.39 -15.79
N HIS A 102 -17.81 9.31 -15.93
CA HIS A 102 -17.03 9.48 -17.15
C HIS A 102 -15.53 9.39 -16.84
N VAL A 103 -14.78 8.61 -17.61
CA VAL A 103 -13.32 8.49 -17.45
C VAL A 103 -12.61 9.05 -18.66
N VAL A 104 -11.81 10.08 -18.45
CA VAL A 104 -10.92 10.64 -19.49
C VAL A 104 -9.64 9.82 -19.52
N LYS A 105 -9.48 9.03 -20.58
CA LYS A 105 -8.35 8.10 -20.73
C LYS A 105 -7.03 8.83 -21.00
N MET A 106 -5.95 8.30 -20.42
CA MET A 106 -4.59 8.69 -20.76
C MET A 106 -4.24 8.29 -22.20
N LYS A 107 -3.29 9.01 -22.79
CA LYS A 107 -2.67 8.63 -24.06
C LYS A 107 -1.26 8.06 -23.81
N GLY A 108 -0.95 6.91 -24.44
CA GLY A 108 0.40 6.35 -24.46
C GLY A 108 0.81 5.52 -23.23
N TRP A 109 0.08 5.56 -22.13
CA TRP A 109 0.38 4.70 -20.98
C TRP A 109 0.03 3.23 -21.29
N LYS A 110 0.91 2.33 -20.87
CA LYS A 110 0.75 0.87 -20.98
C LYS A 110 0.86 0.25 -19.60
N ARG A 111 0.13 -0.83 -19.36
CA ARG A 111 0.08 -1.51 -18.05
C ARG A 111 1.44 -1.94 -17.49
N LYS A 112 2.40 -2.26 -18.37
CA LYS A 112 3.77 -2.62 -17.97
C LYS A 112 4.63 -1.43 -17.53
N MET A 113 4.19 -0.20 -17.77
CA MET A 113 4.93 1.02 -17.43
C MET A 113 4.68 1.37 -15.97
N ASP A 114 5.75 1.55 -15.22
CA ASP A 114 5.74 2.30 -13.96
C ASP A 114 5.71 3.81 -14.23
N TYR A 115 5.66 4.62 -13.17
CA TYR A 115 5.59 6.07 -13.34
C TYR A 115 6.86 6.66 -13.99
N VAL A 116 8.04 6.15 -13.68
CA VAL A 116 9.32 6.65 -14.24
C VAL A 116 9.32 6.51 -15.76
N GLN A 117 8.82 5.40 -16.26
CA GLN A 117 8.74 5.10 -17.69
C GLN A 117 7.75 5.98 -18.46
N THR A 118 6.87 6.70 -17.78
CA THR A 118 5.95 7.65 -18.43
C THR A 118 6.64 8.92 -18.87
N GLY A 119 7.81 9.26 -18.32
CA GLY A 119 8.49 10.53 -18.55
C GLY A 119 7.80 11.75 -17.92
N LEU A 120 6.72 11.56 -17.15
CA LEU A 120 6.01 12.64 -16.47
C LEU A 120 6.79 13.14 -15.25
N GLN A 121 6.71 14.46 -15.02
CA GLN A 121 7.23 15.05 -13.80
C GLN A 121 6.41 14.56 -12.59
N TRP A 122 7.11 14.07 -11.54
CA TRP A 122 6.44 13.73 -10.29
C TRP A 122 6.04 14.99 -9.52
N ILE A 123 4.78 15.04 -9.13
CA ILE A 123 4.26 16.04 -8.21
C ILE A 123 3.94 15.33 -6.90
N PRO A 124 4.55 15.74 -5.75
CA PRO A 124 4.32 15.07 -4.49
C PRO A 124 2.83 15.04 -4.14
N SER A 125 2.26 13.84 -4.08
CA SER A 125 0.85 13.63 -3.74
C SER A 125 0.60 13.69 -2.23
N SER A 126 1.65 13.45 -1.43
CA SER A 126 1.62 13.51 0.03
C SER A 126 3.00 13.92 0.55
N PRO A 127 3.11 14.54 1.74
CA PRO A 127 4.39 14.92 2.33
C PRO A 127 5.40 13.78 2.43
N HIS A 128 4.92 12.55 2.60
CA HIS A 128 5.77 11.36 2.71
C HIS A 128 5.93 10.59 1.39
N VAL A 129 5.41 11.14 0.28
CA VAL A 129 5.61 10.59 -1.08
C VAL A 129 6.27 11.67 -1.94
N PRO A 130 7.47 12.14 -1.57
CA PRO A 130 8.13 13.29 -2.21
C PRO A 130 8.70 12.97 -3.60
N HIS A 131 8.96 11.70 -3.89
CA HIS A 131 9.61 11.25 -5.13
C HIS A 131 8.84 10.11 -5.76
N THR A 132 8.97 9.94 -7.06
CA THR A 132 8.39 8.84 -7.84
C THR A 132 8.64 7.48 -7.17
N HIS A 133 9.89 7.23 -6.74
CA HIS A 133 10.28 5.99 -6.09
C HIS A 133 9.60 5.75 -4.73
N SER A 134 9.16 6.80 -4.05
CA SER A 134 8.47 6.64 -2.75
C SER A 134 7.21 5.79 -2.87
N SER A 135 6.55 5.81 -4.02
CA SER A 135 5.38 4.98 -4.30
C SER A 135 5.69 3.49 -4.27
N PHE A 136 6.89 3.09 -4.72
CA PHE A 136 7.30 1.67 -4.68
C PHE A 136 7.54 1.19 -3.26
N PHE A 137 7.96 2.08 -2.36
CA PHE A 137 8.28 1.73 -0.99
C PHE A 137 7.09 1.81 -0.02
N TYR A 138 6.03 2.53 -0.38
CA TYR A 138 4.83 2.59 0.45
C TYR A 138 4.28 1.18 0.78
N PRO A 139 4.10 0.26 -0.17
CA PRO A 139 3.65 -1.10 0.14
C PRO A 139 4.70 -1.94 0.88
N VAL A 140 5.97 -1.56 0.84
CA VAL A 140 7.07 -2.31 1.49
C VAL A 140 7.00 -2.24 3.01
N SER A 141 6.56 -1.11 3.57
CA SER A 141 6.63 -0.87 5.02
C SER A 141 5.37 -0.23 5.62
N GLY A 142 4.41 0.18 4.80
CA GLY A 142 3.25 0.96 5.24
C GLY A 142 2.40 0.25 6.29
N ILE A 143 2.18 -1.05 6.15
CA ILE A 143 1.39 -1.84 7.13
C ILE A 143 2.12 -1.90 8.48
N LEU A 144 3.41 -2.26 8.49
CA LEU A 144 4.20 -2.33 9.72
C LEU A 144 4.30 -0.96 10.39
N GLY A 145 4.38 0.11 9.59
CA GLY A 145 4.43 1.48 10.07
C GLY A 145 3.23 1.88 10.94
N GLU A 146 2.06 1.28 10.72
CA GLU A 146 0.86 1.54 11.52
C GLU A 146 1.01 1.12 12.98
N LEU A 147 1.86 0.15 13.26
CA LEU A 147 2.13 -0.28 14.63
C LEU A 147 2.99 0.73 15.42
N GLY A 148 3.73 1.63 14.74
CA GLY A 148 4.66 2.55 15.40
C GLY A 148 5.78 1.84 16.17
N TYR A 149 6.01 0.58 15.87
CA TYR A 149 6.92 -0.32 16.56
C TYR A 149 8.39 -0.02 16.22
N MET A 150 8.65 0.29 14.95
CA MET A 150 9.96 0.70 14.47
C MET A 150 9.83 1.80 13.42
N SER A 151 10.91 2.53 13.16
CA SER A 151 10.94 3.56 12.13
C SER A 151 10.93 2.92 10.74
N ILE A 152 10.02 3.39 9.90
CA ILE A 152 9.94 3.03 8.47
C ILE A 152 10.47 4.16 7.58
N GLY A 153 11.22 5.10 8.13
CA GLY A 153 11.76 6.25 7.41
C GLY A 153 10.85 7.48 7.36
N VAL A 154 9.60 7.38 7.81
CA VAL A 154 8.77 8.55 8.09
C VAL A 154 9.42 9.35 9.23
N GLY A 155 9.71 10.62 8.95
CA GLY A 155 10.51 11.44 9.87
C GLY A 155 12.00 11.51 9.51
N TYR A 156 12.40 10.92 8.40
CA TYR A 156 13.72 11.01 7.80
C TYR A 156 13.61 11.28 6.28
N THR A 157 14.74 11.36 5.58
CA THR A 157 14.79 11.75 4.16
C THR A 157 14.31 10.70 3.17
N ILE A 158 14.13 9.45 3.61
CA ILE A 158 13.75 8.30 2.79
C ILE A 158 12.52 7.57 3.38
N PRO A 159 11.34 8.20 3.35
CA PRO A 159 10.12 7.61 3.90
C PRO A 159 9.79 6.28 3.23
N PHE A 160 9.36 5.30 4.03
CA PHE A 160 9.00 3.92 3.67
C PHE A 160 10.15 3.02 3.20
N GLN A 161 11.40 3.52 3.11
CA GLN A 161 12.52 2.79 2.52
C GLN A 161 13.38 2.04 3.53
N MET A 162 12.96 1.95 4.79
CA MET A 162 13.79 1.36 5.84
C MET A 162 12.97 0.71 6.94
N PHE A 163 13.70 -0.06 7.79
CA PHE A 163 13.23 -0.59 9.05
C PHE A 163 14.33 -0.42 10.09
N ALA A 164 14.10 0.41 11.10
CA ALA A 164 15.13 0.73 12.09
C ALA A 164 14.56 0.94 13.50
N ALA A 165 15.35 0.56 14.51
CA ALA A 165 15.04 0.79 15.92
C ALA A 165 16.36 0.92 16.73
N PRO A 166 16.33 1.48 17.98
CA PRO A 166 17.54 1.65 18.78
C PRO A 166 18.22 0.33 19.18
N TRP A 167 17.43 -0.74 19.30
CA TRP A 167 17.85 -2.07 19.74
C TRP A 167 18.22 -3.03 18.60
N VAL A 168 18.09 -2.63 17.34
CA VAL A 168 18.46 -3.43 16.16
C VAL A 168 19.96 -3.36 15.94
N GLU A 169 20.58 -4.46 15.57
CA GLU A 169 21.94 -4.53 15.03
C GLU A 169 21.89 -4.57 13.49
N ALA A 170 22.23 -3.46 12.86
CA ALA A 170 22.03 -3.25 11.42
C ALA A 170 22.66 -4.35 10.55
N GLU A 171 23.89 -4.75 10.85
CA GLU A 171 24.63 -5.77 10.09
C GLU A 171 24.00 -7.16 10.20
N LYS A 172 23.53 -7.53 11.41
CA LYS A 172 22.87 -8.83 11.63
C LYS A 172 21.55 -8.89 10.87
N LEU A 173 20.72 -7.85 11.00
CA LEU A 173 19.43 -7.81 10.32
C LEU A 173 19.61 -7.84 8.80
N ALA A 174 20.54 -7.04 8.24
CA ALA A 174 20.83 -7.04 6.81
C ALA A 174 21.31 -8.40 6.31
N LYS A 175 22.21 -9.06 7.07
CA LYS A 175 22.70 -10.40 6.73
C LYS A 175 21.57 -11.43 6.67
N ASN A 176 20.71 -11.47 7.68
CA ASN A 176 19.59 -12.41 7.73
C ASN A 176 18.59 -12.17 6.60
N LEU A 177 18.16 -10.92 6.41
CA LEU A 177 17.23 -10.58 5.35
C LEU A 177 17.78 -10.89 3.94
N ASN A 178 19.06 -10.60 3.68
CA ASN A 178 19.69 -10.94 2.40
C ASN A 178 19.83 -12.46 2.20
N ALA A 179 19.97 -13.25 3.27
CA ALA A 179 20.00 -14.71 3.19
C ALA A 179 18.67 -15.32 2.72
N LEU A 180 17.55 -14.59 2.85
CA LEU A 180 16.26 -15.02 2.31
C LEU A 180 16.21 -14.98 0.77
N ASN A 181 17.17 -14.33 0.12
CA ASN A 181 17.27 -14.21 -1.35
C ASN A 181 15.97 -13.72 -2.00
N VAL A 182 15.34 -12.69 -1.41
CA VAL A 182 14.08 -12.12 -1.92
C VAL A 182 14.29 -11.56 -3.33
N PRO A 183 13.53 -12.02 -4.34
CA PRO A 183 13.72 -11.58 -5.71
C PRO A 183 13.65 -10.06 -5.86
N GLY A 184 14.64 -9.44 -6.52
CA GLY A 184 14.66 -8.01 -6.81
C GLY A 184 14.86 -7.09 -5.61
N ILE A 185 15.24 -7.62 -4.44
CA ILE A 185 15.45 -6.84 -3.20
C ILE A 185 16.86 -7.08 -2.65
N VAL A 186 17.46 -6.00 -2.14
CA VAL A 186 18.71 -6.03 -1.36
C VAL A 186 18.54 -5.15 -0.12
N PHE A 187 19.01 -5.63 1.02
CA PHE A 187 19.01 -4.91 2.28
C PHE A 187 20.42 -4.42 2.63
N ARG A 188 20.57 -3.13 2.85
CA ARG A 188 21.82 -2.50 3.25
C ARG A 188 21.76 -2.06 4.71
N PRO A 189 22.77 -2.33 5.55
CA PRO A 189 22.86 -1.78 6.89
C PRO A 189 22.78 -0.25 6.87
N MET A 190 22.06 0.32 7.84
CA MET A 190 21.84 1.76 7.92
C MET A 190 21.81 2.26 9.36
N TYR A 191 22.35 3.47 9.56
CA TYR A 191 22.38 4.21 10.83
C TYR A 191 21.79 5.59 10.59
N LEU A 192 20.88 6.03 11.46
CA LEU A 192 20.20 7.31 11.26
C LEU A 192 19.70 7.93 12.56
N LYS A 193 19.34 9.20 12.50
CA LYS A 193 18.71 9.94 13.57
C LYS A 193 17.49 10.69 13.02
N PRO A 194 16.26 10.19 13.22
CA PRO A 194 15.05 10.83 12.69
C PRO A 194 14.81 12.23 13.27
N PHE A 195 14.22 13.12 12.47
CA PHE A 195 13.84 14.48 12.88
C PHE A 195 12.51 14.52 13.62
N TYR A 196 11.60 13.59 13.28
CA TYR A 196 10.28 13.42 13.90
C TYR A 196 9.80 11.98 13.77
N SER A 197 8.59 11.66 14.29
CA SER A 197 7.99 10.32 14.26
C SER A 197 8.75 9.32 15.14
N VAL A 198 8.70 8.04 14.83
CA VAL A 198 9.27 6.95 15.62
C VAL A 198 10.79 7.10 15.73
N GLY A 199 11.32 7.10 16.95
CA GLY A 199 12.74 7.24 17.23
C GLY A 199 13.29 8.66 17.08
N LYS A 200 12.42 9.70 17.11
CA LYS A 200 12.84 11.10 17.01
C LYS A 200 14.00 11.41 17.94
N GLY A 201 15.12 11.86 17.34
CA GLY A 201 16.30 12.30 18.08
C GLY A 201 17.17 11.18 18.65
N GLU A 202 16.79 9.91 18.50
CA GLU A 202 17.58 8.75 18.89
C GLU A 202 18.46 8.26 17.73
N LEU A 203 19.59 7.63 18.09
CA LEU A 203 20.39 6.91 17.08
C LEU A 203 19.73 5.55 16.83
N LEU A 204 19.21 5.34 15.64
CA LEU A 204 18.61 4.10 15.20
C LEU A 204 19.58 3.33 14.31
N GLN A 205 19.47 2.00 14.36
CA GLN A 205 20.14 1.08 13.46
C GLN A 205 19.10 0.20 12.77
N GLY A 206 19.38 -0.22 11.57
CA GLY A 206 18.47 -1.07 10.82
C GLY A 206 18.90 -1.29 9.39
N VAL A 207 17.94 -1.47 8.51
CA VAL A 207 18.20 -1.74 7.10
C VAL A 207 17.49 -0.74 6.20
N GLN A 208 18.17 -0.30 5.15
CA GLN A 208 17.57 0.33 3.99
C GLN A 208 17.22 -0.75 2.98
N VAL A 209 16.02 -0.68 2.43
CA VAL A 209 15.56 -1.55 1.35
C VAL A 209 15.96 -0.94 0.01
N HIS A 210 16.62 -1.72 -0.84
CA HIS A 210 16.89 -1.38 -2.23
C HIS A 210 16.07 -2.28 -3.15
N ILE A 211 15.23 -1.68 -3.97
CA ILE A 211 14.46 -2.39 -5.00
C ILE A 211 15.28 -2.38 -6.28
N MET A 212 15.85 -3.54 -6.61
CA MET A 212 16.68 -3.73 -7.80
C MET A 212 15.84 -4.06 -9.04
N ASP A 213 14.67 -4.67 -8.85
CA ASP A 213 13.74 -5.01 -9.91
C ASP A 213 12.31 -4.98 -9.36
N VAL A 214 11.59 -3.91 -9.65
CA VAL A 214 10.21 -3.67 -9.17
C VAL A 214 9.25 -4.78 -9.64
N GLN A 215 9.47 -5.32 -10.83
CA GLN A 215 8.56 -6.33 -11.39
C GLN A 215 8.68 -7.68 -10.66
N LYS A 216 9.89 -8.05 -10.24
CA LYS A 216 10.14 -9.30 -9.50
C LYS A 216 9.91 -9.18 -8.01
N ALA A 217 10.09 -7.98 -7.44
CA ALA A 217 10.01 -7.77 -6.00
C ALA A 217 8.59 -7.99 -5.48
N PRO A 218 8.38 -8.88 -4.49
CA PRO A 218 7.11 -9.01 -3.78
C PRO A 218 7.03 -7.89 -2.74
N LEU A 219 6.56 -6.71 -3.14
CA LEU A 219 6.69 -5.48 -2.37
C LEU A 219 6.02 -5.58 -0.99
N SER A 220 4.82 -6.14 -0.92
CA SER A 220 4.06 -6.22 0.32
C SER A 220 4.57 -7.29 1.30
N ASP A 221 5.35 -8.28 0.82
CA ASP A 221 5.91 -9.36 1.64
C ASP A 221 7.02 -8.85 2.57
N ILE A 222 7.75 -7.82 2.12
CA ILE A 222 8.98 -7.35 2.76
C ILE A 222 8.78 -7.03 4.25
N GLN A 223 7.71 -6.34 4.59
CA GLN A 223 7.42 -5.98 5.97
C GLN A 223 7.18 -7.23 6.86
N PHE A 224 6.52 -8.26 6.34
CA PHE A 224 6.27 -9.50 7.08
C PHE A 224 7.56 -10.32 7.24
N LEU A 225 8.42 -10.34 6.21
CA LEU A 225 9.75 -10.93 6.30
C LEU A 225 10.63 -10.20 7.31
N VAL A 226 10.57 -8.88 7.37
CA VAL A 226 11.27 -8.10 8.41
C VAL A 226 10.74 -8.44 9.81
N MET A 227 9.42 -8.51 9.98
CA MET A 227 8.81 -8.91 11.26
C MET A 227 9.27 -10.32 11.70
N GLN A 228 9.35 -11.27 10.77
CA GLN A 228 9.87 -12.61 11.00
C GLN A 228 11.33 -12.58 11.45
N GLU A 229 12.22 -11.90 10.73
CA GLU A 229 13.65 -11.85 11.05
C GLU A 229 13.93 -11.10 12.36
N ILE A 230 13.08 -10.12 12.71
CA ILE A 230 13.12 -9.49 14.04
C ILE A 230 12.81 -10.52 15.12
N ALA A 231 11.77 -11.34 14.97
CA ALA A 231 11.44 -12.37 15.97
C ALA A 231 12.52 -13.46 16.08
N VAL A 232 13.20 -13.80 14.97
CA VAL A 232 14.32 -14.74 14.95
C VAL A 232 15.54 -14.17 15.68
N LEU A 233 15.92 -12.93 15.39
CA LEU A 233 17.12 -12.29 15.97
C LEU A 233 16.91 -11.79 17.40
N TYR A 234 15.71 -11.38 17.71
CA TYR A 234 15.32 -10.76 18.99
C TYR A 234 14.01 -11.39 19.48
N PRO A 235 14.05 -12.65 20.00
CA PRO A 235 12.83 -13.36 20.43
C PRO A 235 12.01 -12.63 21.49
N ASP A 236 12.70 -11.85 22.34
CA ASP A 236 12.11 -10.97 23.34
C ASP A 236 11.60 -9.63 22.77
N ARG A 237 11.59 -9.48 21.45
CA ARG A 237 11.14 -8.29 20.72
C ARG A 237 10.18 -8.63 19.57
N ALA A 238 9.46 -9.75 19.66
CA ALA A 238 8.45 -10.06 18.65
C ALA A 238 7.43 -8.92 18.53
N VAL A 239 7.05 -8.59 17.29
CA VAL A 239 6.37 -7.31 16.99
C VAL A 239 5.08 -7.13 17.78
N PHE A 240 4.20 -8.14 17.82
CA PHE A 240 2.90 -8.03 18.51
C PHE A 240 2.97 -8.18 20.03
N ASP A 241 4.10 -8.62 20.59
CA ASP A 241 4.32 -8.64 22.03
C ASP A 241 4.74 -7.27 22.56
N HIS A 242 5.29 -6.40 21.68
CA HIS A 242 5.90 -5.12 22.07
C HIS A 242 5.26 -3.89 21.43
N ALA A 243 4.52 -4.05 20.31
CA ALA A 243 3.79 -2.95 19.71
C ALA A 243 2.61 -2.49 20.59
N ASP A 244 2.28 -1.21 20.55
CA ASP A 244 1.12 -0.68 21.27
C ASP A 244 -0.18 -1.34 20.79
N GLN A 245 -0.85 -2.07 21.66
CA GLN A 245 -2.09 -2.76 21.35
C GLN A 245 -3.20 -1.83 20.82
N LYS A 246 -3.18 -0.54 21.17
CA LYS A 246 -4.12 0.46 20.65
C LYS A 246 -3.98 0.63 19.12
N ARG A 247 -2.83 0.25 18.57
CA ARG A 247 -2.55 0.32 17.13
C ARG A 247 -2.94 -0.96 16.36
N PHE A 248 -3.24 -2.05 17.05
CA PHE A 248 -3.58 -3.33 16.41
C PHE A 248 -4.79 -3.20 15.49
N ARG A 249 -5.81 -2.44 15.92
CA ARG A 249 -6.98 -2.22 15.07
C ARG A 249 -6.63 -1.53 13.76
N MET A 250 -5.75 -0.53 13.77
CA MET A 250 -5.31 0.15 12.54
C MET A 250 -4.51 -0.79 11.65
N PHE A 251 -3.62 -1.60 12.21
CA PHE A 251 -2.91 -2.64 11.47
C PHE A 251 -3.88 -3.60 10.77
N ASP A 252 -4.90 -4.12 11.50
CA ASP A 252 -5.91 -5.01 10.93
C ASP A 252 -6.69 -4.32 9.79
N LEU A 253 -7.09 -3.06 9.98
CA LEU A 253 -7.80 -2.27 8.97
C LEU A 253 -6.96 -2.09 7.70
N VAL A 254 -5.68 -1.78 7.83
CA VAL A 254 -4.77 -1.60 6.68
C VAL A 254 -4.47 -2.93 6.00
N CYS A 255 -4.28 -4.02 6.74
CA CYS A 255 -4.20 -5.38 6.18
C CYS A 255 -5.51 -5.80 5.49
N GLY A 256 -6.63 -5.22 5.91
CA GLY A 256 -7.96 -5.63 5.47
C GLY A 256 -8.42 -6.97 6.08
N THR A 257 -7.76 -7.45 7.11
CA THR A 257 -8.07 -8.71 7.81
C THR A 257 -7.39 -8.74 9.18
N LYS A 258 -8.02 -9.39 10.14
CA LYS A 258 -7.42 -9.70 11.46
C LYS A 258 -6.53 -10.94 11.41
N PHE A 259 -6.76 -11.82 10.46
CA PHE A 259 -6.08 -13.10 10.35
C PHE A 259 -4.56 -12.97 10.35
N VAL A 260 -4.03 -11.98 9.61
CA VAL A 260 -2.58 -11.75 9.51
C VAL A 260 -1.97 -11.52 10.90
N ARG A 261 -2.53 -10.60 11.68
CA ARG A 261 -2.04 -10.33 13.04
C ARG A 261 -2.22 -11.53 13.95
N GLU A 262 -3.41 -12.14 13.97
CA GLU A 262 -3.73 -13.26 14.87
C GLU A 262 -2.86 -14.49 14.60
N GLN A 263 -2.56 -14.78 13.34
CA GLN A 263 -1.70 -15.90 12.96
C GLN A 263 -0.24 -15.56 13.20
N PHE A 264 0.21 -14.35 12.83
CA PHE A 264 1.59 -13.93 13.03
C PHE A 264 1.97 -13.85 14.51
N THR A 265 1.05 -13.44 15.39
CA THR A 265 1.25 -13.47 16.85
C THR A 265 1.57 -14.87 17.37
N LYS A 266 1.04 -15.93 16.74
CA LYS A 266 1.25 -17.32 17.18
C LYS A 266 2.58 -17.89 16.69
N THR A 267 3.00 -17.54 15.48
CA THR A 267 4.07 -18.26 14.78
C THR A 267 5.27 -17.39 14.41
N ASN A 268 5.08 -16.08 14.28
CA ASN A 268 6.08 -15.14 13.76
C ASN A 268 6.67 -15.55 12.40
N ARG A 269 5.90 -16.27 11.57
CA ARG A 269 6.39 -16.81 10.29
C ARG A 269 5.56 -16.31 9.13
N TRP A 270 6.24 -15.80 8.10
CA TRP A 270 5.62 -15.34 6.85
C TRP A 270 4.89 -16.48 6.12
N GLU A 271 5.48 -17.66 6.06
CA GLU A 271 4.89 -18.79 5.35
C GLU A 271 3.49 -19.16 5.84
N ASP A 272 3.21 -18.96 7.13
CA ASP A 272 1.93 -19.31 7.75
C ASP A 272 0.79 -18.34 7.40
N ILE A 273 1.13 -17.14 6.90
CA ILE A 273 0.16 -16.15 6.42
C ILE A 273 0.17 -15.98 4.91
N ARG A 274 1.22 -16.39 4.22
CA ARG A 274 1.43 -16.14 2.79
C ARG A 274 0.27 -16.61 1.92
N ASN A 275 -0.19 -17.85 2.12
CA ASN A 275 -1.28 -18.39 1.33
C ASN A 275 -2.58 -17.61 1.52
N TYR A 276 -2.83 -17.13 2.75
CA TYR A 276 -3.98 -16.30 3.05
C TYR A 276 -3.85 -14.92 2.42
N TRP A 277 -2.65 -14.31 2.51
CA TRP A 277 -2.37 -13.00 1.92
C TRP A 277 -2.61 -12.97 0.41
N TYR A 278 -2.32 -14.06 -0.29
CA TYR A 278 -2.47 -14.16 -1.75
C TYR A 278 -3.75 -14.89 -2.22
N LYS A 279 -4.63 -15.30 -1.31
CA LYS A 279 -5.79 -16.16 -1.62
C LYS A 279 -6.73 -15.62 -2.72
N ASP A 280 -6.86 -14.30 -2.79
CA ASP A 280 -7.85 -13.64 -3.66
C ASP A 280 -7.22 -13.06 -4.96
N VAL A 281 -5.90 -13.10 -5.08
CA VAL A 281 -5.17 -12.39 -6.14
C VAL A 281 -5.58 -12.85 -7.54
N GLU A 282 -5.67 -14.16 -7.78
CA GLU A 282 -5.97 -14.67 -9.11
C GLU A 282 -7.43 -14.40 -9.52
N ASP A 283 -8.35 -14.48 -8.61
CA ASP A 283 -9.76 -14.18 -8.90
C ASP A 283 -9.97 -12.68 -9.11
N PHE A 284 -9.32 -11.84 -8.34
CA PHE A 284 -9.32 -10.39 -8.60
C PHE A 284 -8.65 -10.06 -9.94
N ARG A 285 -7.57 -10.74 -10.30
CA ARG A 285 -6.91 -10.58 -11.61
C ARG A 285 -7.86 -10.90 -12.77
N LYS A 286 -8.68 -11.94 -12.66
CA LYS A 286 -9.70 -12.29 -13.65
C LYS A 286 -10.80 -11.23 -13.72
N LEU A 287 -11.30 -10.80 -12.55
CA LEU A 287 -12.33 -9.77 -12.44
C LEU A 287 -11.86 -8.45 -13.05
N SER A 288 -10.72 -7.95 -12.61
CA SER A 288 -10.20 -6.62 -12.98
C SER A 288 -9.91 -6.48 -14.48
N LYS A 289 -9.57 -7.57 -15.18
CA LYS A 289 -9.34 -7.57 -16.64
C LYS A 289 -10.51 -7.04 -17.44
N LYS A 290 -11.74 -7.19 -16.98
CA LYS A 290 -12.94 -6.66 -17.65
C LYS A 290 -12.93 -5.15 -17.78
N TYR A 291 -12.22 -4.48 -16.88
CA TYR A 291 -12.22 -3.02 -16.70
C TYR A 291 -10.94 -2.34 -17.22
N TYR A 292 -10.04 -3.10 -17.86
CA TYR A 292 -8.80 -2.55 -18.39
C TYR A 292 -9.07 -1.59 -19.54
N LEU A 293 -8.63 -0.36 -19.39
CA LEU A 293 -8.66 0.69 -20.41
C LEU A 293 -7.39 0.70 -21.26
N TYR A 294 -6.31 0.10 -20.75
CA TYR A 294 -4.97 0.13 -21.33
C TYR A 294 -4.41 -1.28 -21.51
N LYS A 295 -3.51 -1.46 -22.50
CA LYS A 295 -2.86 -2.74 -22.87
C LYS A 295 -1.47 -2.87 -22.27
#